data_71e916822b63bebdc03981d6bdef44fb
#
_entry.id   71e916822b63bebdc03981d6bdef44fb
#
_cell.length_a   1.000
_cell.length_b   1.000
_cell.length_c   1.000
_cell.angle_alpha   90.00
_cell.angle_beta   90.00
_cell.angle_gamma   90.00
#
_symmetry.space_group_name_H-M   'P 1'
#
loop_
_entity.id
_entity.type
_entity.pdbx_description
1 polymer ?
#
loop_
_entity_poly.entity_id
_entity_poly.type
_entity_poly.pdbx_seq_one_letter_code
_entity_poly.pdbx_strand_id
1 'polypeptide(L)'
;MSRFVLVCLAALTAAPCAAALAQGAGPSPSQQGPLKVAFINSREILQRTPGYAVAESTYLKEVDGFRVEIQKLQTQLDSAVQALDQQAIALSPAARQTRQRDLQTMQQRMEQRSNELQDRARQREQELLQPIQSRVNSVIQGMRAELNYAMILDADAPGGVIVAVDPALNITAKVLQRLQQAH
;
A
#
# COMPACT_ATOMS: atom_id res chain seq x y z
N MET A 1 73.37 -40.50 57.81
CA MET A 1 73.73 -41.92 57.59
C MET A 1 73.11 -42.43 56.36
N SER A 2 73.96 -42.68 55.43
CA SER A 2 74.03 -43.83 54.55
C SER A 2 72.99 -43.86 53.38
N ARG A 3 73.50 -43.57 52.21
CA ARG A 3 73.98 -44.48 51.14
C ARG A 3 72.86 -45.33 50.53
N PHE A 4 72.65 -45.41 49.29
CA PHE A 4 73.31 -45.85 48.04
C PHE A 4 72.36 -45.63 46.89
N VAL A 5 72.71 -44.92 45.85
CA VAL A 5 73.24 -45.37 44.55
C VAL A 5 72.48 -46.57 43.92
N LEU A 6 71.89 -46.39 42.82
CA LEU A 6 72.15 -47.05 41.53
C LEU A 6 71.14 -46.60 40.45
N VAL A 7 71.61 -45.89 39.51
CA VAL A 7 71.67 -46.01 38.06
C VAL A 7 70.90 -47.19 37.45
N CYS A 8 70.02 -46.85 36.47
CA CYS A 8 69.80 -47.54 35.22
C CYS A 8 68.89 -46.64 34.34
N LEU A 9 69.44 -46.02 33.47
CA LEU A 9 69.49 -46.02 32.02
C LEU A 9 68.35 -46.83 31.36
N ALA A 10 67.43 -46.18 30.58
CA ALA A 10 67.16 -46.55 29.21
C ALA A 10 65.85 -45.94 28.72
N ALA A 11 65.95 -45.42 27.52
CA ALA A 11 65.00 -45.38 26.42
C ALA A 11 64.00 -44.24 26.38
N LEU A 12 64.44 -43.26 25.75
CA LEU A 12 63.83 -42.39 24.73
C LEU A 12 62.67 -43.05 23.95
N THR A 13 61.47 -42.54 24.10
CA THR A 13 60.47 -42.55 23.03
C THR A 13 59.71 -41.23 23.10
N ALA A 14 60.14 -40.30 22.26
CA ALA A 14 59.41 -39.07 21.98
C ALA A 14 58.17 -39.42 21.12
N ALA A 15 56.97 -39.33 21.69
CA ALA A 15 55.75 -39.29 20.94
C ALA A 15 55.37 -37.81 20.71
N PRO A 16 55.33 -37.32 19.48
CA PRO A 16 54.74 -36.00 19.19
C PRO A 16 53.24 -36.12 19.32
N CYS A 17 52.69 -35.50 20.33
CA CYS A 17 51.26 -35.24 20.49
C CYS A 17 50.87 -34.23 19.39
N ALA A 18 50.51 -34.74 18.20
CA ALA A 18 49.86 -33.91 17.17
C ALA A 18 48.46 -33.47 17.70
N ALA A 19 48.40 -32.29 18.26
CA ALA A 19 47.15 -31.61 18.53
C ALA A 19 46.51 -31.33 17.16
N ALA A 20 45.60 -32.19 16.73
CA ALA A 20 44.71 -31.93 15.62
C ALA A 20 43.80 -30.77 16.04
N LEU A 21 44.17 -29.58 15.59
CA LEU A 21 43.24 -28.44 15.55
C LEU A 21 42.11 -28.85 14.59
N ALA A 22 41.02 -29.39 15.17
CA ALA A 22 39.76 -29.50 14.48
C ALA A 22 39.31 -28.04 14.21
N GLN A 23 39.72 -27.51 13.05
CA GLN A 23 39.14 -26.33 12.48
C GLN A 23 37.68 -26.67 12.21
N GLY A 24 36.82 -26.23 13.14
CA GLY A 24 35.37 -26.24 12.93
C GLY A 24 35.10 -25.58 11.58
N ALA A 25 34.66 -26.37 10.62
CA ALA A 25 34.08 -25.86 9.40
C ALA A 25 32.89 -24.99 9.82
N GLY A 26 33.14 -23.68 9.94
CA GLY A 26 32.06 -22.72 10.06
C GLY A 26 31.08 -22.94 8.88
N PRO A 27 29.80 -22.73 9.08
CA PRO A 27 28.83 -22.88 8.00
C PRO A 27 29.34 -22.04 6.81
N SER A 28 29.67 -22.72 5.71
CA SER A 28 30.04 -22.07 4.48
C SER A 28 28.97 -21.04 4.15
N PRO A 29 29.31 -19.79 3.84
CA PRO A 29 28.31 -18.83 3.39
C PRO A 29 27.65 -19.47 2.18
N SER A 30 26.34 -19.75 2.33
CA SER A 30 25.52 -20.23 1.23
C SER A 30 25.76 -19.27 0.07
N GLN A 31 26.33 -19.73 -1.03
CA GLN A 31 26.44 -18.98 -2.26
C GLN A 31 25.01 -18.76 -2.76
N GLN A 32 24.37 -17.72 -2.21
CA GLN A 32 23.12 -17.22 -2.75
C GLN A 32 23.49 -16.70 -4.13
N GLY A 33 23.00 -17.38 -5.16
CA GLY A 33 23.14 -16.90 -6.52
C GLY A 33 22.66 -15.44 -6.64
N PRO A 34 22.96 -14.74 -7.72
CA PRO A 34 22.63 -13.34 -7.88
C PRO A 34 21.15 -13.12 -7.59
N LEU A 35 20.84 -12.17 -6.69
CA LEU A 35 19.47 -11.83 -6.31
C LEU A 35 18.70 -11.38 -7.57
N LYS A 36 17.70 -12.16 -7.94
CA LYS A 36 16.86 -11.85 -9.10
C LYS A 36 15.82 -10.81 -8.68
N VAL A 37 15.95 -9.60 -9.20
CA VAL A 37 15.05 -8.48 -8.94
C VAL A 37 14.25 -8.18 -10.20
N ALA A 38 13.00 -7.74 -10.04
CA ALA A 38 12.15 -7.24 -11.12
C ALA A 38 11.44 -5.97 -10.68
N PHE A 39 10.84 -5.26 -11.62
CA PHE A 39 9.93 -4.18 -11.29
C PHE A 39 8.64 -4.24 -12.12
N ILE A 40 7.62 -3.57 -11.61
CA ILE A 40 6.30 -3.44 -12.21
C ILE A 40 5.85 -1.99 -12.17
N ASN A 41 4.90 -1.64 -13.04
CA ASN A 41 4.12 -0.42 -12.99
C ASN A 41 2.72 -0.77 -12.47
N SER A 42 2.50 -0.59 -11.17
CA SER A 42 1.25 -0.99 -10.53
C SER A 42 0.04 -0.26 -11.06
N ARG A 43 0.18 1.02 -11.42
CA ARG A 43 -0.89 1.82 -12.03
C ARG A 43 -1.33 1.25 -13.37
N GLU A 44 -0.39 0.91 -14.25
CA GLU A 44 -0.71 0.31 -15.54
C GLU A 44 -1.38 -1.05 -15.36
N ILE A 45 -0.88 -1.87 -14.45
CA ILE A 45 -1.47 -3.17 -14.14
C ILE A 45 -2.91 -3.00 -13.68
N LEU A 46 -3.15 -2.11 -12.72
CA LEU A 46 -4.48 -1.90 -12.16
C LEU A 46 -5.47 -1.44 -13.24
N GLN A 47 -5.11 -0.43 -14.03
CA GLN A 47 -5.98 0.12 -15.09
C GLN A 47 -6.33 -0.90 -16.17
N ARG A 48 -5.42 -1.82 -16.47
CA ARG A 48 -5.60 -2.86 -17.49
C ARG A 48 -6.15 -4.18 -16.93
N THR A 49 -6.34 -4.28 -15.61
CA THR A 49 -6.92 -5.47 -14.99
C THR A 49 -8.42 -5.56 -15.31
N PRO A 50 -8.91 -6.74 -15.72
CA PRO A 50 -10.33 -6.96 -15.95
C PRO A 50 -11.18 -6.56 -14.74
N GLY A 51 -12.24 -5.79 -15.00
CA GLY A 51 -13.15 -5.27 -13.98
C GLY A 51 -12.80 -3.84 -13.49
N TYR A 52 -11.58 -3.34 -13.71
CA TYR A 52 -11.20 -1.99 -13.28
C TYR A 52 -12.07 -0.91 -13.94
N ALA A 53 -12.23 -0.95 -15.26
CA ALA A 53 -13.03 0.05 -15.99
C ALA A 53 -14.50 0.08 -15.51
N VAL A 54 -15.06 -1.07 -15.13
CA VAL A 54 -16.43 -1.16 -14.57
C VAL A 54 -16.45 -0.54 -13.16
N ALA A 55 -15.49 -0.87 -12.32
CA ALA A 55 -15.37 -0.31 -10.97
C ALA A 55 -15.20 1.22 -11.02
N GLU A 56 -14.32 1.73 -11.88
CA GLU A 56 -14.08 3.15 -12.09
C GLU A 56 -15.35 3.86 -12.58
N SER A 57 -16.02 3.32 -13.61
CA SER A 57 -17.28 3.88 -14.12
C SER A 57 -18.38 3.93 -13.04
N THR A 58 -18.47 2.89 -12.22
CA THR A 58 -19.43 2.84 -11.12
C THR A 58 -19.11 3.91 -10.07
N TYR A 59 -17.84 4.01 -9.67
CA TYR A 59 -17.37 5.01 -8.73
C TYR A 59 -17.67 6.44 -9.22
N LEU A 60 -17.31 6.76 -10.47
CA LEU A 60 -17.53 8.09 -11.04
C LEU A 60 -19.01 8.47 -11.08
N LYS A 61 -19.92 7.54 -11.40
CA LYS A 61 -21.36 7.78 -11.37
C LYS A 61 -21.87 8.09 -9.96
N GLU A 62 -21.40 7.34 -8.95
CA GLU A 62 -21.79 7.58 -7.56
C GLU A 62 -21.27 8.92 -7.05
N VAL A 63 -20.00 9.27 -7.33
CA VAL A 63 -19.41 10.55 -6.95
C VAL A 63 -20.11 11.73 -7.64
N ASP A 64 -20.52 11.56 -8.90
CA ASP A 64 -21.31 12.58 -9.60
C ASP A 64 -22.67 12.80 -8.91
N GLY A 65 -23.33 11.73 -8.48
CA GLY A 65 -24.55 11.82 -7.66
C GLY A 65 -24.31 12.60 -6.35
N PHE A 66 -23.19 12.37 -5.67
CA PHE A 66 -22.83 13.11 -4.46
C PHE A 66 -22.60 14.60 -4.75
N ARG A 67 -21.94 14.91 -5.86
CA ARG A 67 -21.74 16.31 -6.32
C ARG A 67 -23.07 17.02 -6.55
N VAL A 68 -23.99 16.38 -7.26
CA VAL A 68 -25.32 16.92 -7.53
C VAL A 68 -26.09 17.17 -6.21
N GLU A 69 -25.98 16.27 -5.23
CA GLU A 69 -26.62 16.46 -3.91
C GLU A 69 -26.07 17.69 -3.19
N ILE A 70 -24.74 17.86 -3.14
CA ILE A 70 -24.12 19.05 -2.52
C ILE A 70 -24.51 20.32 -3.25
N GLN A 71 -24.53 20.32 -4.57
CA GLN A 71 -24.95 21.48 -5.36
C GLN A 71 -26.40 21.88 -5.06
N LYS A 72 -27.29 20.88 -4.88
CA LYS A 72 -28.67 21.14 -4.48
C LYS A 72 -28.76 21.81 -3.11
N LEU A 73 -28.01 21.30 -2.12
CA LEU A 73 -27.98 21.90 -0.79
C LEU A 73 -27.43 23.32 -0.80
N GLN A 74 -26.39 23.59 -1.60
CA GLN A 74 -25.84 24.92 -1.79
C GLN A 74 -26.88 25.86 -2.40
N THR A 75 -27.57 25.44 -3.47
CA THR A 75 -28.63 26.25 -4.09
C THR A 75 -29.77 26.56 -3.12
N GLN A 76 -30.15 25.62 -2.27
CA GLN A 76 -31.18 25.85 -1.24
C GLN A 76 -30.71 26.88 -0.20
N LEU A 77 -29.45 26.79 0.25
CA LEU A 77 -28.86 27.75 1.17
C LEU A 77 -28.82 29.15 0.56
N ASP A 78 -28.31 29.27 -0.68
CA ASP A 78 -28.21 30.55 -1.38
C ASP A 78 -29.60 31.20 -1.54
N SER A 79 -30.60 30.40 -1.93
CA SER A 79 -31.97 30.86 -2.06
C SER A 79 -32.56 31.36 -0.72
N ALA A 80 -32.26 30.67 0.39
CA ALA A 80 -32.72 31.05 1.73
C ALA A 80 -32.02 32.35 2.20
N VAL A 81 -30.75 32.54 1.90
CA VAL A 81 -29.98 33.78 2.14
C VAL A 81 -30.63 34.94 1.39
N GLN A 82 -30.85 34.78 0.07
CA GLN A 82 -31.50 35.81 -0.74
C GLN A 82 -32.91 36.18 -0.23
N ALA A 83 -33.69 35.17 0.15
CA ALA A 83 -35.03 35.42 0.72
C ALA A 83 -34.96 36.21 2.02
N LEU A 84 -33.98 35.93 2.91
CA LEU A 84 -33.78 36.72 4.11
C LEU A 84 -33.41 38.16 3.79
N ASP A 85 -32.49 38.40 2.87
CA ASP A 85 -32.03 39.73 2.46
C ASP A 85 -33.20 40.57 1.90
N GLN A 86 -34.03 39.99 1.03
CA GLN A 86 -35.17 40.65 0.42
C GLN A 86 -36.26 40.99 1.44
N GLN A 87 -36.45 40.16 2.44
CA GLN A 87 -37.49 40.32 3.45
C GLN A 87 -37.01 41.04 4.72
N ALA A 88 -35.73 41.35 4.85
CA ALA A 88 -35.08 41.86 6.04
C ALA A 88 -35.77 43.11 6.62
N ILE A 89 -36.28 43.99 5.76
CA ILE A 89 -36.96 45.23 6.17
C ILE A 89 -38.37 44.98 6.71
N ALA A 90 -39.07 43.98 6.16
CA ALA A 90 -40.44 43.65 6.52
C ALA A 90 -40.57 42.72 7.75
N LEU A 91 -39.46 41.98 8.08
CA LEU A 91 -39.48 41.04 9.19
C LEU A 91 -39.36 41.71 10.57
N SER A 92 -40.14 41.23 11.54
CA SER A 92 -39.94 41.58 12.95
C SER A 92 -38.55 41.09 13.44
N PRO A 93 -37.98 41.72 14.50
CA PRO A 93 -36.69 41.27 15.06
C PRO A 93 -36.66 39.80 15.46
N ALA A 94 -37.74 39.28 16.03
CA ALA A 94 -37.86 37.87 16.41
C ALA A 94 -37.87 36.93 15.17
N ALA A 95 -38.62 37.29 14.12
CA ALA A 95 -38.69 36.54 12.88
C ALA A 95 -37.34 36.53 12.16
N ARG A 96 -36.61 37.64 12.13
CA ARG A 96 -35.27 37.76 11.56
C ARG A 96 -34.28 36.84 12.31
N GLN A 97 -34.30 36.83 13.63
CA GLN A 97 -33.46 35.97 14.44
C GLN A 97 -33.76 34.49 14.18
N THR A 98 -35.02 34.08 14.01
CA THR A 98 -35.37 32.72 13.64
C THR A 98 -34.79 32.33 12.28
N ARG A 99 -34.96 33.19 11.26
CA ARG A 99 -34.40 32.94 9.94
C ARG A 99 -32.87 32.81 9.95
N GLN A 100 -32.19 33.64 10.76
CA GLN A 100 -30.72 33.51 10.91
C GLN A 100 -30.31 32.16 11.52
N ARG A 101 -31.06 31.69 12.54
CA ARG A 101 -30.81 30.35 13.10
C ARG A 101 -31.05 29.22 12.09
N ASP A 102 -32.12 29.35 11.29
CA ASP A 102 -32.45 28.40 10.24
C ASP A 102 -31.28 28.30 9.21
N LEU A 103 -30.75 29.46 8.79
CA LEU A 103 -29.59 29.50 7.88
C LEU A 103 -28.35 28.85 8.49
N GLN A 104 -28.05 29.13 9.76
CA GLN A 104 -26.93 28.47 10.45
C GLN A 104 -27.12 26.94 10.50
N THR A 105 -28.34 26.49 10.75
CA THR A 105 -28.67 25.06 10.75
C THR A 105 -28.50 24.45 9.35
N MET A 106 -28.91 25.17 8.29
CA MET A 106 -28.75 24.71 6.93
C MET A 106 -27.25 24.61 6.55
N GLN A 107 -26.42 25.58 6.93
CA GLN A 107 -24.98 25.57 6.74
C GLN A 107 -24.33 24.34 7.43
N GLN A 108 -24.66 24.13 8.71
CA GLN A 108 -24.16 23.00 9.48
C GLN A 108 -24.56 21.66 8.85
N ARG A 109 -25.81 21.52 8.39
CA ARG A 109 -26.28 20.30 7.71
C ARG A 109 -25.55 20.07 6.38
N MET A 110 -25.32 21.14 5.61
CA MET A 110 -24.58 21.04 4.36
C MET A 110 -23.13 20.60 4.60
N GLU A 111 -22.45 21.20 5.58
CA GLU A 111 -21.08 20.83 5.97
C GLU A 111 -21.00 19.37 6.45
N GLN A 112 -21.91 18.99 7.35
CA GLN A 112 -22.01 17.60 7.82
C GLN A 112 -22.22 16.63 6.65
N ARG A 113 -23.17 16.97 5.77
CA ARG A 113 -23.46 16.10 4.61
C ARG A 113 -22.32 16.01 3.63
N SER A 114 -21.59 17.11 3.42
CA SER A 114 -20.38 17.10 2.58
C SER A 114 -19.33 16.15 3.13
N ASN A 115 -19.08 16.19 4.44
CA ASN A 115 -18.13 15.28 5.10
C ASN A 115 -18.58 13.81 5.00
N GLU A 116 -19.86 13.53 5.25
CA GLU A 116 -20.43 12.18 5.11
C GLU A 116 -20.28 11.63 3.69
N LEU A 117 -20.53 12.46 2.67
CA LEU A 117 -20.41 12.04 1.28
C LEU A 117 -18.95 11.85 0.85
N GLN A 118 -18.02 12.64 1.39
CA GLN A 118 -16.58 12.42 1.17
C GLN A 118 -16.12 11.10 1.79
N ASP A 119 -16.56 10.78 3.01
CA ASP A 119 -16.24 9.51 3.66
C ASP A 119 -16.83 8.33 2.89
N ARG A 120 -18.08 8.46 2.45
CA ARG A 120 -18.75 7.47 1.62
C ARG A 120 -18.04 7.25 0.28
N ALA A 121 -17.56 8.31 -0.36
CA ALA A 121 -16.80 8.21 -1.61
C ALA A 121 -15.50 7.41 -1.38
N ARG A 122 -14.74 7.71 -0.31
CA ARG A 122 -13.52 6.96 0.04
C ARG A 122 -13.80 5.49 0.33
N GLN A 123 -14.85 5.22 1.11
CA GLN A 123 -15.25 3.84 1.41
C GLN A 123 -15.64 3.10 0.13
N ARG A 124 -16.39 3.75 -0.75
CA ARG A 124 -16.85 3.12 -1.99
C ARG A 124 -15.72 2.83 -2.97
N GLU A 125 -14.76 3.74 -3.06
CA GLU A 125 -13.53 3.52 -3.82
C GLU A 125 -12.78 2.26 -3.33
N GLN A 126 -12.60 2.13 -2.03
CA GLN A 126 -11.96 0.96 -1.42
C GLN A 126 -12.74 -0.33 -1.71
N GLU A 127 -14.06 -0.32 -1.52
CA GLU A 127 -14.92 -1.49 -1.78
C GLU A 127 -14.82 -1.97 -3.23
N LEU A 128 -14.79 -1.04 -4.19
CA LEU A 128 -14.72 -1.36 -5.61
C LEU A 128 -13.33 -1.80 -6.05
N LEU A 129 -12.27 -1.22 -5.50
CA LEU A 129 -10.89 -1.50 -5.91
C LEU A 129 -10.27 -2.66 -5.14
N GLN A 130 -10.68 -2.93 -3.90
CA GLN A 130 -10.10 -3.98 -3.06
C GLN A 130 -10.06 -5.37 -3.73
N PRO A 131 -11.15 -5.87 -4.35
CA PRO A 131 -11.11 -7.19 -4.99
C PRO A 131 -10.12 -7.23 -6.16
N ILE A 132 -10.00 -6.13 -6.91
CA ILE A 132 -9.07 -6.01 -8.02
C ILE A 132 -7.63 -5.99 -7.52
N GLN A 133 -7.33 -5.16 -6.52
CA GLN A 133 -6.01 -5.10 -5.88
C GLN A 133 -5.60 -6.43 -5.27
N SER A 134 -6.53 -7.13 -4.61
CA SER A 134 -6.27 -8.45 -4.03
C SER A 134 -5.90 -9.47 -5.10
N ARG A 135 -6.58 -9.46 -6.24
CA ARG A 135 -6.27 -10.32 -7.38
C ARG A 135 -4.89 -10.00 -7.95
N VAL A 136 -4.59 -8.74 -8.19
CA VAL A 136 -3.29 -8.27 -8.68
C VAL A 136 -2.17 -8.72 -7.73
N ASN A 137 -2.32 -8.48 -6.44
CA ASN A 137 -1.35 -8.87 -5.42
C ASN A 137 -1.12 -10.39 -5.38
N SER A 138 -2.18 -11.18 -5.49
CA SER A 138 -2.08 -12.65 -5.52
C SER A 138 -1.27 -13.13 -6.73
N VAL A 139 -1.52 -12.55 -7.91
CA VAL A 139 -0.75 -12.89 -9.14
C VAL A 139 0.71 -12.48 -9.00
N ILE A 140 1.00 -11.28 -8.49
CA ILE A 140 2.38 -10.81 -8.28
C ILE A 140 3.12 -11.73 -7.30
N GLN A 141 2.49 -12.12 -6.19
CA GLN A 141 3.09 -13.03 -5.20
C GLN A 141 3.33 -14.44 -5.78
N GLY A 142 2.37 -14.96 -6.55
CA GLY A 142 2.53 -16.22 -7.27
C GLY A 142 3.71 -16.19 -8.24
N MET A 143 3.80 -15.15 -9.07
CA MET A 143 4.89 -14.97 -10.02
C MET A 143 6.25 -14.77 -9.34
N ARG A 144 6.28 -14.05 -8.19
CA ARG A 144 7.50 -13.93 -7.39
C ARG A 144 8.03 -15.29 -6.99
N ALA A 145 7.15 -16.17 -6.49
CA ALA A 145 7.53 -17.51 -6.05
C ALA A 145 7.91 -18.42 -7.22
N GLU A 146 7.09 -18.49 -8.26
CA GLU A 146 7.31 -19.35 -9.44
C GLU A 146 8.61 -19.01 -10.21
N LEU A 147 8.91 -17.73 -10.33
CA LEU A 147 10.07 -17.25 -11.09
C LEU A 147 11.30 -16.97 -10.22
N ASN A 148 11.23 -17.30 -8.93
CA ASN A 148 12.32 -17.13 -7.95
C ASN A 148 12.86 -15.68 -7.90
N TYR A 149 11.96 -14.69 -7.95
CA TYR A 149 12.36 -13.31 -7.68
C TYR A 149 12.58 -13.12 -6.17
N ALA A 150 13.70 -12.54 -5.79
CA ALA A 150 13.98 -12.13 -4.42
C ALA A 150 13.03 -11.00 -4.00
N MET A 151 12.82 -10.05 -4.91
CA MET A 151 11.87 -8.93 -4.73
C MET A 151 11.32 -8.46 -6.07
N ILE A 152 10.13 -7.88 -6.01
CA ILE A 152 9.50 -7.15 -7.10
C ILE A 152 9.23 -5.73 -6.58
N LEU A 153 9.77 -4.73 -7.25
CA LEU A 153 9.65 -3.33 -6.89
C LEU A 153 8.50 -2.69 -7.68
N ASP A 154 7.84 -1.73 -7.10
CA ASP A 154 6.81 -0.94 -7.79
C ASP A 154 7.41 0.40 -8.23
N ALA A 155 7.44 0.64 -9.54
CA ALA A 155 7.94 1.90 -10.10
C ALA A 155 6.97 3.08 -9.87
N ASP A 156 5.68 2.79 -9.65
CA ASP A 156 4.65 3.79 -9.38
C ASP A 156 4.45 4.06 -7.88
N ALA A 157 5.26 3.43 -7.00
CA ALA A 157 5.14 3.61 -5.56
C ALA A 157 5.27 5.09 -5.16
N PRO A 158 4.40 5.58 -4.25
CA PRO A 158 4.49 6.95 -3.78
C PRO A 158 5.86 7.18 -3.10
N GLY A 159 6.54 8.26 -3.49
CA GLY A 159 7.88 8.61 -2.99
C GLY A 159 9.03 8.40 -3.98
N GLY A 160 8.77 7.85 -5.17
CA GLY A 160 9.77 7.81 -6.27
C GLY A 160 11.06 7.08 -5.91
N VAL A 161 10.98 5.94 -5.24
CA VAL A 161 12.13 5.16 -4.75
C VAL A 161 13.03 4.66 -5.90
N ILE A 162 12.44 4.44 -7.09
CA ILE A 162 13.19 3.96 -8.26
C ILE A 162 13.52 5.14 -9.16
N VAL A 163 14.80 5.53 -9.19
CA VAL A 163 15.30 6.65 -10.00
C VAL A 163 15.69 6.18 -11.40
N ALA A 164 16.30 5.00 -11.51
CA ALA A 164 16.72 4.40 -12.77
C ALA A 164 16.72 2.87 -12.63
N VAL A 165 16.27 2.18 -13.65
CA VAL A 165 16.24 0.71 -13.69
C VAL A 165 16.38 0.24 -15.14
N ASP A 166 16.98 -0.93 -15.32
CA ASP A 166 17.07 -1.57 -16.63
C ASP A 166 15.67 -2.00 -17.11
N PRO A 167 15.19 -1.52 -18.28
CA PRO A 167 13.89 -1.92 -18.84
C PRO A 167 13.71 -3.44 -18.97
N ALA A 168 14.80 -4.20 -19.13
CA ALA A 168 14.74 -5.67 -19.20
C ALA A 168 14.22 -6.33 -17.92
N LEU A 169 14.26 -5.62 -16.78
CA LEU A 169 13.72 -6.09 -15.50
C LEU A 169 12.22 -5.83 -15.35
N ASN A 170 11.58 -5.16 -16.32
CA ASN A 170 10.15 -4.89 -16.31
C ASN A 170 9.35 -6.16 -16.60
N ILE A 171 8.52 -6.54 -15.63
CA ILE A 171 7.63 -7.71 -15.77
C ILE A 171 6.15 -7.34 -15.85
N THR A 172 5.81 -6.06 -16.01
CA THR A 172 4.42 -5.56 -16.08
C THR A 172 3.59 -6.32 -17.11
N ALA A 173 4.11 -6.50 -18.32
CA ALA A 173 3.42 -7.25 -19.38
C ALA A 173 3.16 -8.72 -19.01
N LYS A 174 4.11 -9.37 -18.32
CA LYS A 174 3.95 -10.75 -17.85
C LYS A 174 2.86 -10.86 -16.78
N VAL A 175 2.79 -9.89 -15.86
CA VAL A 175 1.74 -9.82 -14.84
C VAL A 175 0.37 -9.64 -15.51
N LEU A 176 0.25 -8.73 -16.47
CA LEU A 176 -1.00 -8.52 -17.22
C LEU A 176 -1.46 -9.77 -17.97
N GLN A 177 -0.53 -10.46 -18.64
CA GLN A 177 -0.83 -11.71 -19.31
C GLN A 177 -1.37 -12.77 -18.33
N ARG A 178 -0.75 -12.88 -17.15
CA ARG A 178 -1.19 -13.84 -16.11
C ARG A 178 -2.56 -13.47 -15.55
N LEU A 179 -2.85 -12.19 -15.35
CA LEU A 179 -4.17 -11.71 -14.91
C LEU A 179 -5.29 -12.04 -15.91
N GLN A 180 -4.98 -12.00 -17.21
CA GLN A 180 -5.93 -12.39 -18.26
C GLN A 180 -6.20 -13.90 -18.30
N GLN A 181 -5.22 -14.72 -17.92
CA GLN A 181 -5.36 -16.19 -17.88
C GLN A 181 -6.04 -16.71 -16.62
N ALA A 182 -6.08 -15.91 -15.56
CA ALA A 182 -6.68 -16.26 -14.26
C ALA A 182 -8.20 -15.98 -14.20
N HIS A 183 -8.86 -15.85 -15.34
CA HIS A 183 -10.31 -15.66 -15.52
C HIS A 183 -11.05 -16.96 -15.70
#